data_993f213cb3245e64587151b96c1d6166
#
_entry.id   993f213cb3245e64587151b96c1d6166
#
_cell.length_a   1.000
_cell.length_b   1.000
_cell.length_c   1.000
_cell.angle_alpha   90.00
_cell.angle_beta   90.00
_cell.angle_gamma   90.00
#
_symmetry.space_group_name_H-M   'P 1'
#
loop_
_entity.id
_entity.type
_entity.pdbx_description
1 polymer ?
#
loop_
_entity_poly.entity_id
_entity_poly.type
_entity_poly.pdbx_seq_one_letter_code
_entity_poly.pdbx_strand_id
1 'polypeptide(L)'
;ADCAILAPRNKDVEALNQAVLERLAGESVVLPSADEVVGGVGEHRPNPEFLHSQHPSGMAAHELVLKVGAVVMLTHNLCQPRGLCNGSRLVVRSIGTYRLVCQLVGVDGQPGRVVALSRIRMYSSKTDYAFEWTRTQFPVRLAFAMTINKSQGQSMERVAVYLPRPCFAHGQLYVAFSRVRHPSGLRFVLMPNDAGHF
;
A
#
# COMPACT_ATOMS: atom_id res chain seq x y z
N ALA A 1 -1.88 -7.70 -14.51
CA ALA A 1 -1.90 -7.22 -13.13
C ALA A 1 -0.68 -7.65 -12.30
N ASP A 2 0.17 -8.53 -12.83
CA ASP A 2 1.40 -9.00 -12.15
C ASP A 2 2.60 -8.11 -12.47
N CYS A 3 2.43 -6.81 -12.28
CA CYS A 3 3.49 -5.83 -12.41
C CYS A 3 3.50 -4.88 -11.22
N ALA A 4 4.68 -4.38 -10.86
CA ALA A 4 4.85 -3.39 -9.81
C ALA A 4 6.00 -2.43 -10.11
N ILE A 5 5.93 -1.24 -9.52
CA ILE A 5 7.04 -0.29 -9.45
C ILE A 5 7.70 -0.46 -8.09
N LEU A 6 9.01 -0.64 -8.07
CA LEU A 6 9.80 -0.73 -6.84
C LEU A 6 10.62 0.54 -6.66
N ALA A 7 10.56 1.13 -5.48
CA ALA A 7 11.36 2.28 -5.12
C ALA A 7 12.01 2.09 -3.73
N PRO A 8 13.15 2.74 -3.45
CA PRO A 8 13.84 2.56 -2.17
C PRO A 8 13.09 3.17 -0.99
N ARG A 9 12.37 4.28 -1.18
CA ARG A 9 11.82 5.10 -0.10
C ARG A 9 10.29 5.19 -0.14
N ASN A 10 9.65 5.28 1.03
CA ASN A 10 8.20 5.42 1.15
C ASN A 10 7.67 6.67 0.43
N LYS A 11 8.34 7.81 0.54
CA LYS A 11 7.95 9.06 -0.12
C LYS A 11 7.84 8.92 -1.65
N ASP A 12 8.79 8.21 -2.25
CA ASP A 12 8.77 7.96 -3.70
C ASP A 12 7.63 7.01 -4.07
N VAL A 13 7.38 5.99 -3.23
CA VAL A 13 6.26 5.05 -3.40
C VAL A 13 4.91 5.76 -3.32
N GLU A 14 4.73 6.67 -2.37
CA GLU A 14 3.49 7.44 -2.21
C GLU A 14 3.23 8.32 -3.43
N ALA A 15 4.23 9.06 -3.87
CA ALA A 15 4.14 9.92 -5.06
C ALA A 15 3.82 9.11 -6.34
N LEU A 16 4.46 7.95 -6.52
CA LEU A 16 4.19 7.05 -7.64
C LEU A 16 2.78 6.48 -7.60
N ASN A 17 2.32 6.03 -6.43
CA ASN A 17 0.98 5.48 -6.27
C ASN A 17 -0.09 6.53 -6.58
N GLN A 18 0.10 7.76 -6.12
CA GLN A 18 -0.79 8.87 -6.40
C GLN A 18 -0.82 9.21 -7.89
N ALA A 19 0.35 9.34 -8.52
CA ALA A 19 0.45 9.66 -9.95
C ALA A 19 -0.18 8.58 -10.84
N VAL A 20 -0.06 7.30 -10.47
CA VAL A 20 -0.69 6.20 -11.21
C VAL A 20 -2.20 6.19 -10.97
N LEU A 21 -2.67 6.44 -9.75
CA LEU A 21 -4.09 6.53 -9.44
C LEU A 21 -4.77 7.66 -10.22
N GLU A 22 -4.15 8.82 -10.34
CA GLU A 22 -4.66 9.96 -11.12
C GLU A 22 -4.86 9.60 -12.60
N ARG A 23 -3.92 8.86 -13.18
CA ARG A 23 -3.97 8.41 -14.59
C ARG A 23 -4.93 7.24 -14.82
N LEU A 24 -5.34 6.53 -13.77
CA LEU A 24 -6.32 5.47 -13.90
C LEU A 24 -7.68 6.06 -14.25
N ALA A 25 -8.36 5.51 -15.27
CA ALA A 25 -9.70 5.93 -15.65
C ALA A 25 -10.72 5.65 -14.54
N GLY A 26 -11.79 6.41 -14.51
CA GLY A 26 -12.90 6.30 -13.56
C GLY A 26 -12.85 7.33 -12.43
N GLU A 27 -13.94 7.42 -11.71
CA GLU A 27 -14.11 8.37 -10.61
C GLU A 27 -13.36 7.91 -9.36
N SER A 28 -12.77 8.88 -8.67
CA SER A 28 -12.14 8.66 -7.36
C SER A 28 -13.19 8.64 -6.27
N VAL A 29 -13.14 7.63 -5.42
CA VAL A 29 -13.97 7.52 -4.23
C VAL A 29 -13.09 7.74 -3.02
N VAL A 30 -13.45 8.72 -2.19
CA VAL A 30 -12.78 9.00 -0.91
C VAL A 30 -13.53 8.27 0.19
N LEU A 31 -12.82 7.46 0.94
CA LEU A 31 -13.35 6.64 2.03
C LEU A 31 -12.71 7.10 3.35
N PRO A 32 -13.40 7.95 4.14
CA PRO A 32 -12.88 8.37 5.44
C PRO A 32 -12.92 7.22 6.46
N SER A 33 -11.98 7.23 7.40
CA SER A 33 -11.99 6.33 8.56
C SER A 33 -12.90 6.86 9.67
N ALA A 34 -13.22 5.99 10.61
CA ALA A 34 -13.74 6.39 11.92
C ALA A 34 -12.64 6.18 12.96
N ASP A 35 -12.24 7.26 13.62
CA ASP A 35 -11.17 7.27 14.62
C ASP A 35 -11.77 7.48 16.02
N GLU A 36 -11.38 6.68 17.01
CA GLU A 36 -11.88 6.71 18.37
C GLU A 36 -10.73 6.63 19.36
N VAL A 37 -10.75 7.46 20.41
CA VAL A 37 -9.82 7.38 21.53
C VAL A 37 -10.31 6.30 22.49
N VAL A 38 -9.41 5.40 22.89
CA VAL A 38 -9.72 4.27 23.79
C VAL A 38 -9.35 4.67 25.23
N GLY A 39 -10.32 4.53 26.14
CA GLY A 39 -10.12 4.78 27.58
C GLY A 39 -10.36 6.23 27.99
N GLY A 40 -10.41 6.45 29.32
CA GLY A 40 -10.57 7.77 29.91
C GLY A 40 -9.28 8.58 29.77
N VAL A 41 -9.18 9.33 28.71
CA VAL A 41 -8.20 10.40 28.63
C VAL A 41 -8.73 11.50 29.54
N GLY A 42 -7.92 11.95 30.53
CA GLY A 42 -8.28 13.09 31.37
C GLY A 42 -8.76 14.30 30.56
N GLU A 43 -8.81 15.47 31.12
CA GLU A 43 -9.42 16.68 30.51
C GLU A 43 -8.99 17.06 29.07
N HIS A 44 -7.94 16.40 28.52
CA HIS A 44 -7.40 16.67 27.20
C HIS A 44 -7.69 15.53 26.20
N ARG A 45 -8.90 15.53 25.63
CA ARG A 45 -9.15 14.69 24.44
C ARG A 45 -8.40 15.29 23.23
N PRO A 46 -7.61 14.48 22.49
CA PRO A 46 -6.98 14.96 21.28
C PRO A 46 -8.05 15.40 20.26
N ASN A 47 -7.76 16.47 19.53
CA ASN A 47 -8.62 16.94 18.46
C ASN A 47 -8.75 15.84 17.38
N PRO A 48 -9.94 15.56 16.85
CA PRO A 48 -10.13 14.64 15.72
C PRO A 48 -9.19 14.92 14.53
N GLU A 49 -8.96 16.18 14.19
CA GLU A 49 -8.02 16.57 13.12
C GLU A 49 -6.59 16.08 13.38
N PHE A 50 -6.17 16.08 14.65
CA PHE A 50 -4.88 15.51 15.02
C PHE A 50 -4.83 14.01 14.70
N LEU A 51 -5.86 13.23 15.04
CA LEU A 51 -5.93 11.79 14.76
C LEU A 51 -5.92 11.54 13.24
N HIS A 52 -6.67 12.34 12.48
CA HIS A 52 -6.74 12.24 11.02
C HIS A 52 -5.38 12.45 10.35
N SER A 53 -4.56 13.36 10.88
CA SER A 53 -3.21 13.65 10.37
C SER A 53 -2.19 12.56 10.69
N GLN A 54 -2.50 11.63 11.61
CA GLN A 54 -1.55 10.61 12.04
C GLN A 54 -1.48 9.45 11.05
N HIS A 55 -0.25 8.98 10.78
CA HIS A 55 0.05 7.86 9.90
C HIS A 55 0.86 6.77 10.62
N PRO A 56 0.29 6.10 11.64
CA PRO A 56 0.99 5.06 12.38
C PRO A 56 1.42 3.91 11.47
N SER A 57 2.54 3.31 11.79
CA SER A 57 3.03 2.14 11.03
C SER A 57 2.00 1.00 11.09
N GLY A 58 1.68 0.43 9.93
CA GLY A 58 0.72 -0.67 9.83
C GLY A 58 -0.76 -0.25 9.80
N MET A 59 -1.10 0.98 10.13
CA MET A 59 -2.47 1.49 10.06
C MET A 59 -2.77 2.07 8.66
N ALA A 60 -4.01 1.91 8.19
CA ALA A 60 -4.45 2.54 6.95
C ALA A 60 -4.57 4.06 7.12
N ALA A 61 -4.46 4.82 6.03
CA ALA A 61 -4.67 6.26 6.05
C ALA A 61 -6.10 6.61 6.50
N HIS A 62 -6.27 7.82 7.07
CA HIS A 62 -7.61 8.33 7.39
C HIS A 62 -8.46 8.42 6.13
N GLU A 63 -7.98 9.10 5.11
CA GLU A 63 -8.61 9.15 3.81
C GLU A 63 -8.00 8.11 2.88
N LEU A 64 -8.80 7.14 2.48
CA LEU A 64 -8.41 6.14 1.50
C LEU A 64 -9.06 6.50 0.17
N VAL A 65 -8.26 7.02 -0.76
CA VAL A 65 -8.71 7.39 -2.10
C VAL A 65 -8.50 6.21 -3.04
N LEU A 66 -9.58 5.70 -3.63
CA LEU A 66 -9.55 4.54 -4.52
C LEU A 66 -10.32 4.80 -5.82
N LYS A 67 -9.95 4.06 -6.86
CA LYS A 67 -10.73 3.91 -8.10
C LYS A 67 -10.96 2.43 -8.37
N VAL A 68 -12.04 2.11 -9.08
CA VAL A 68 -12.21 0.75 -9.62
C VAL A 68 -11.04 0.45 -10.57
N GLY A 69 -10.46 -0.74 -10.45
CA GLY A 69 -9.24 -1.12 -11.16
C GLY A 69 -7.95 -0.79 -10.42
N ALA A 70 -7.99 -0.03 -9.33
CA ALA A 70 -6.80 0.26 -8.53
C ALA A 70 -6.20 -1.03 -7.95
N VAL A 71 -4.87 -1.09 -7.95
CA VAL A 71 -4.13 -2.16 -7.27
C VAL A 71 -3.86 -1.73 -5.84
N VAL A 72 -4.29 -2.57 -4.91
CA VAL A 72 -4.10 -2.36 -3.47
C VAL A 72 -3.39 -3.55 -2.83
N MET A 73 -2.84 -3.36 -1.65
CA MET A 73 -2.17 -4.37 -0.85
C MET A 73 -2.79 -4.42 0.53
N LEU A 74 -3.04 -5.62 1.05
CA LEU A 74 -3.45 -5.82 2.44
C LEU A 74 -2.34 -5.37 3.40
N THR A 75 -2.74 -4.68 4.46
CA THR A 75 -1.85 -4.24 5.55
C THR A 75 -1.92 -5.16 6.77
N HIS A 76 -2.90 -6.07 6.82
CA HIS A 76 -3.16 -7.01 7.91
C HIS A 76 -3.45 -8.41 7.40
N ASN A 77 -3.16 -9.41 8.23
CA ASN A 77 -3.59 -10.78 7.97
C ASN A 77 -5.08 -10.91 8.28
N LEU A 78 -5.90 -11.20 7.28
CA LEU A 78 -7.35 -11.39 7.45
C LEU A 78 -7.73 -12.87 7.44
N CYS A 79 -7.19 -13.65 6.51
CA CYS A 79 -7.48 -15.07 6.39
C CYS A 79 -6.36 -15.77 5.62
N GLN A 80 -5.40 -16.35 6.34
CA GLN A 80 -4.25 -17.04 5.76
C GLN A 80 -4.64 -18.19 4.82
N PRO A 81 -5.60 -19.10 5.17
CA PRO A 81 -5.99 -20.19 4.29
C PRO A 81 -6.59 -19.72 2.94
N ARG A 82 -7.05 -18.47 2.89
CA ARG A 82 -7.59 -17.85 1.67
C ARG A 82 -6.58 -16.97 0.93
N GLY A 83 -5.32 -16.91 1.39
CA GLY A 83 -4.29 -16.04 0.81
C GLY A 83 -4.49 -14.55 1.11
N LEU A 84 -5.30 -14.20 2.12
CA LEU A 84 -5.53 -12.82 2.56
C LEU A 84 -4.57 -12.47 3.70
N CYS A 85 -3.32 -12.32 3.35
CA CYS A 85 -2.23 -12.00 4.26
C CYS A 85 -1.73 -10.57 4.05
N ASN A 86 -1.06 -10.01 5.04
CA ASN A 86 -0.31 -8.78 4.87
C ASN A 86 0.64 -8.91 3.67
N GLY A 87 0.60 -7.93 2.77
CA GLY A 87 1.38 -7.98 1.53
C GLY A 87 0.63 -8.58 0.32
N SER A 88 -0.52 -9.25 0.51
CA SER A 88 -1.32 -9.78 -0.60
C SER A 88 -1.86 -8.63 -1.45
N ARG A 89 -1.64 -8.72 -2.77
CA ARG A 89 -2.07 -7.70 -3.73
C ARG A 89 -3.43 -8.05 -4.31
N LEU A 90 -4.26 -7.04 -4.46
CA LEU A 90 -5.62 -7.17 -4.97
C LEU A 90 -5.92 -6.06 -5.96
N VAL A 91 -6.86 -6.32 -6.87
CA VAL A 91 -7.43 -5.32 -7.79
C VAL A 91 -8.83 -4.97 -7.29
N VAL A 92 -9.11 -3.69 -7.12
CA VAL A 92 -10.44 -3.19 -6.71
C VAL A 92 -11.44 -3.42 -7.85
N ARG A 93 -12.56 -4.09 -7.54
CA ARG A 93 -13.64 -4.37 -8.49
C ARG A 93 -14.89 -3.54 -8.23
N SER A 94 -15.18 -3.25 -6.97
CA SER A 94 -16.31 -2.39 -6.57
C SER A 94 -16.01 -1.74 -5.24
N ILE A 95 -16.44 -0.51 -5.08
CA ILE A 95 -16.21 0.32 -3.90
C ILE A 95 -17.55 0.66 -3.28
N GLY A 96 -17.76 0.24 -2.03
CA GLY A 96 -18.91 0.63 -1.22
C GLY A 96 -18.46 1.16 0.13
N THR A 97 -19.36 1.83 0.84
CA THR A 97 -19.06 2.48 2.13
C THR A 97 -18.56 1.49 3.19
N TYR A 98 -19.14 0.29 3.24
CA TYR A 98 -18.82 -0.73 4.25
C TYR A 98 -18.16 -1.98 3.68
N ARG A 99 -18.11 -2.11 2.36
CA ARG A 99 -17.60 -3.30 1.68
C ARG A 99 -16.80 -2.92 0.44
N LEU A 100 -15.58 -3.39 0.37
CA LEU A 100 -14.69 -3.25 -0.78
C LEU A 100 -14.56 -4.62 -1.45
N VAL A 101 -15.06 -4.75 -2.69
CA VAL A 101 -14.93 -5.99 -3.46
C VAL A 101 -13.62 -5.93 -4.24
N CYS A 102 -12.77 -6.91 -4.01
CA CYS A 102 -11.45 -6.99 -4.63
C CYS A 102 -11.22 -8.36 -5.25
N GLN A 103 -10.32 -8.45 -6.19
CA GLN A 103 -9.84 -9.70 -6.75
C GLN A 103 -8.35 -9.85 -6.43
N LEU A 104 -7.95 -10.97 -5.84
CA LEU A 104 -6.54 -11.29 -5.63
C LEU A 104 -5.78 -11.21 -6.96
N VAL A 105 -4.60 -10.65 -6.94
CA VAL A 105 -3.69 -10.74 -8.08
C VAL A 105 -3.31 -12.21 -8.24
N GLY A 106 -3.65 -12.76 -9.40
CA GLY A 106 -3.43 -14.17 -9.68
C GLY A 106 -1.97 -14.48 -9.93
N VAL A 107 -1.66 -15.76 -9.93
CA VAL A 107 -0.34 -16.30 -10.26
C VAL A 107 -0.43 -16.94 -11.64
N ASP A 108 0.64 -16.84 -12.43
CA ASP A 108 0.78 -17.48 -13.75
C ASP A 108 -0.37 -17.12 -14.74
N GLY A 109 -0.78 -15.84 -14.71
CA GLY A 109 -1.81 -15.32 -15.63
C GLY A 109 -3.25 -15.73 -15.28
N GLN A 110 -3.46 -16.60 -14.31
CA GLN A 110 -4.80 -16.98 -13.85
C GLN A 110 -5.39 -15.89 -12.95
N PRO A 111 -6.66 -15.52 -13.14
CA PRO A 111 -7.33 -14.56 -12.27
C PRO A 111 -7.48 -15.15 -10.87
N GLY A 112 -7.06 -14.40 -9.87
CA GLY A 112 -7.26 -14.78 -8.47
C GLY A 112 -8.72 -14.71 -8.05
N ARG A 113 -9.01 -15.24 -6.86
CA ARG A 113 -10.35 -15.24 -6.26
C ARG A 113 -10.86 -13.83 -6.01
N VAL A 114 -12.16 -13.63 -6.21
CA VAL A 114 -12.87 -12.42 -5.78
C VAL A 114 -13.21 -12.54 -4.29
N VAL A 115 -12.96 -11.48 -3.54
CA VAL A 115 -13.18 -11.41 -2.09
C VAL A 115 -13.82 -10.08 -1.74
N ALA A 116 -14.63 -10.08 -0.69
CA ALA A 116 -15.16 -8.88 -0.09
C ALA A 116 -14.40 -8.57 1.20
N LEU A 117 -13.88 -7.36 1.28
CA LEU A 117 -13.19 -6.84 2.47
C LEU A 117 -14.14 -5.92 3.23
N SER A 118 -14.15 -6.06 4.56
CA SER A 118 -14.82 -5.14 5.48
C SER A 118 -13.79 -4.19 6.11
N ARG A 119 -14.27 -3.10 6.67
CA ARG A 119 -13.45 -2.27 7.55
C ARG A 119 -13.11 -3.06 8.81
N ILE A 120 -11.91 -2.87 9.32
CA ILE A 120 -11.45 -3.46 10.59
C ILE A 120 -11.02 -2.36 11.54
N ARG A 121 -11.12 -2.62 12.84
CA ARG A 121 -10.58 -1.76 13.88
C ARG A 121 -9.09 -2.05 14.04
N MET A 122 -8.28 -1.02 13.87
CA MET A 122 -6.83 -1.04 14.02
C MET A 122 -6.46 -0.22 15.24
N TYR A 123 -5.50 -0.68 16.03
CA TYR A 123 -5.07 -0.03 17.27
C TYR A 123 -3.75 0.71 17.06
N SER A 124 -3.63 1.91 17.64
CA SER A 124 -2.36 2.62 17.69
C SER A 124 -1.36 1.89 18.60
N SER A 125 -0.07 2.06 18.31
CA SER A 125 0.97 1.56 19.22
C SER A 125 1.00 2.41 20.49
N LYS A 126 1.07 1.76 21.66
CA LYS A 126 1.24 2.45 22.97
C LYS A 126 2.56 3.20 23.08
N THR A 127 3.55 2.85 22.26
CA THR A 127 4.86 3.48 22.28
C THR A 127 4.91 4.80 21.52
N ASP A 128 3.97 5.00 20.58
CA ASP A 128 3.99 6.14 19.66
C ASP A 128 3.15 7.33 20.17
N TYR A 129 2.21 7.07 21.09
CA TYR A 129 1.26 8.06 21.59
C TYR A 129 1.09 7.96 23.11
N ALA A 130 0.85 9.09 23.78
CA ALA A 130 0.54 9.15 25.20
C ALA A 130 -0.84 8.56 25.56
N PHE A 131 -1.64 8.22 24.57
CA PHE A 131 -2.99 7.64 24.69
C PHE A 131 -3.20 6.58 23.62
N GLU A 132 -4.10 5.63 23.90
CA GLU A 132 -4.52 4.65 22.91
C GLU A 132 -5.69 5.19 22.09
N TRP A 133 -5.65 4.93 20.79
CA TRP A 133 -6.74 5.24 19.90
C TRP A 133 -6.87 4.17 18.80
N THR A 134 -8.02 4.12 18.19
CA THR A 134 -8.32 3.15 17.13
C THR A 134 -8.80 3.84 15.88
N ARG A 135 -8.50 3.23 14.74
CA ARG A 135 -8.99 3.62 13.42
C ARG A 135 -9.76 2.48 12.80
N THR A 136 -11.01 2.72 12.43
CA THR A 136 -11.81 1.76 11.68
C THR A 136 -11.78 2.13 10.21
N GLN A 137 -11.05 1.33 9.40
CA GLN A 137 -10.84 1.55 7.98
C GLN A 137 -10.63 0.22 7.25
N PHE A 138 -10.73 0.23 5.92
CA PHE A 138 -10.31 -0.91 5.10
C PHE A 138 -8.81 -1.14 5.28
N PRO A 139 -8.38 -2.40 5.55
CA PRO A 139 -6.98 -2.72 5.81
C PRO A 139 -6.17 -2.81 4.50
N VAL A 140 -6.24 -1.79 3.67
CA VAL A 140 -5.57 -1.74 2.37
C VAL A 140 -4.86 -0.41 2.16
N ARG A 141 -3.88 -0.43 1.27
CA ARG A 141 -3.23 0.76 0.72
C ARG A 141 -2.95 0.57 -0.76
N LEU A 142 -2.75 1.65 -1.50
CA LEU A 142 -2.33 1.57 -2.90
C LEU A 142 -1.03 0.79 -3.06
N ALA A 143 -0.93 0.00 -4.11
CA ALA A 143 0.18 -0.90 -4.38
C ALA A 143 0.50 -1.05 -5.88
N PHE A 144 0.37 0.00 -6.65
CA PHE A 144 1.00 0.11 -7.98
C PHE A 144 2.52 0.19 -7.82
N ALA A 145 2.96 0.94 -6.81
CA ALA A 145 4.33 0.99 -6.34
C ALA A 145 4.44 0.49 -4.89
N MET A 146 5.59 -0.09 -4.55
CA MET A 146 5.93 -0.51 -3.19
C MET A 146 7.43 -0.35 -2.94
N THR A 147 7.82 -0.35 -1.66
CA THR A 147 9.25 -0.32 -1.35
C THR A 147 9.91 -1.65 -1.70
N ILE A 148 11.19 -1.58 -2.09
CA ILE A 148 11.99 -2.76 -2.40
C ILE A 148 11.93 -3.78 -1.24
N ASN A 149 12.02 -3.30 0.01
CA ASN A 149 11.98 -4.17 1.19
C ASN A 149 10.63 -4.91 1.33
N LYS A 150 9.51 -4.26 0.99
CA LYS A 150 8.19 -4.89 1.05
C LYS A 150 7.91 -5.86 -0.10
N SER A 151 8.72 -5.84 -1.14
CA SER A 151 8.64 -6.81 -2.24
C SER A 151 9.37 -8.13 -1.94
N GLN A 152 10.09 -8.22 -0.82
CA GLN A 152 10.78 -9.45 -0.43
C GLN A 152 9.79 -10.63 -0.36
N GLY A 153 10.19 -11.78 -0.90
CA GLY A 153 9.35 -12.96 -0.97
C GLY A 153 8.26 -12.95 -2.06
N GLN A 154 8.06 -11.83 -2.76
CA GLN A 154 7.13 -11.76 -3.89
C GLN A 154 7.87 -12.01 -5.21
N SER A 155 7.21 -12.69 -6.16
CA SER A 155 7.69 -12.85 -7.53
C SER A 155 6.68 -12.21 -8.48
N MET A 156 7.17 -11.51 -9.52
CA MET A 156 6.35 -10.76 -10.45
C MET A 156 6.81 -11.00 -11.87
N GLU A 157 5.90 -10.86 -12.83
CA GLU A 157 6.26 -10.97 -14.25
C GLU A 157 7.01 -9.73 -14.73
N ARG A 158 6.61 -8.55 -14.28
CA ARG A 158 7.22 -7.28 -14.68
C ARG A 158 7.46 -6.38 -13.48
N VAL A 159 8.67 -5.86 -13.41
CA VAL A 159 9.10 -4.93 -12.37
C VAL A 159 9.76 -3.72 -13.00
N ALA A 160 9.30 -2.53 -12.65
CA ALA A 160 10.00 -1.29 -12.93
C ALA A 160 10.70 -0.82 -11.65
N VAL A 161 12.01 -0.67 -11.68
CA VAL A 161 12.80 -0.16 -10.54
C VAL A 161 13.00 1.34 -10.76
N TYR A 162 12.38 2.14 -9.90
CA TYR A 162 12.47 3.60 -9.92
C TYR A 162 13.53 4.06 -8.91
N LEU A 163 14.60 4.65 -9.43
CA LEU A 163 15.75 5.11 -8.67
C LEU A 163 16.01 6.60 -8.92
N PRO A 164 15.24 7.50 -8.30
CA PRO A 164 15.51 8.94 -8.40
C PRO A 164 16.79 9.33 -7.67
N ARG A 165 17.26 8.47 -6.77
CA ARG A 165 18.50 8.58 -6.00
C ARG A 165 19.07 7.17 -5.75
N PRO A 166 20.36 7.03 -5.45
CA PRO A 166 20.95 5.73 -5.11
C PRO A 166 20.22 5.05 -3.94
N CYS A 167 20.25 3.73 -3.93
CA CYS A 167 19.80 2.95 -2.80
C CYS A 167 20.62 3.28 -1.55
N PHE A 168 19.96 3.30 -0.39
CA PHE A 168 20.61 3.67 0.88
C PHE A 168 21.07 2.44 1.70
N ALA A 169 20.74 1.23 1.29
CA ALA A 169 21.13 0.00 1.97
C ALA A 169 21.73 -0.99 0.98
N HIS A 170 22.76 -1.70 1.46
CA HIS A 170 23.38 -2.79 0.69
C HIS A 170 22.34 -3.89 0.40
N GLY A 171 22.43 -4.49 -0.78
CA GLY A 171 21.55 -5.58 -1.19
C GLY A 171 20.16 -5.16 -1.69
N GLN A 172 19.72 -3.91 -1.52
CA GLN A 172 18.41 -3.47 -2.02
C GLN A 172 18.23 -3.71 -3.52
N LEU A 173 19.25 -3.39 -4.34
CA LEU A 173 19.20 -3.61 -5.78
C LEU A 173 19.08 -5.12 -6.10
N TYR A 174 19.84 -5.95 -5.40
CA TYR A 174 19.73 -7.40 -5.55
C TYR A 174 18.31 -7.90 -5.25
N VAL A 175 17.71 -7.41 -4.16
CA VAL A 175 16.31 -7.72 -3.83
C VAL A 175 15.38 -7.30 -4.96
N ALA A 176 15.51 -6.07 -5.48
CA ALA A 176 14.67 -5.59 -6.57
C ALA A 176 14.79 -6.45 -7.84
N PHE A 177 16.02 -6.82 -8.22
CA PHE A 177 16.28 -7.63 -9.42
C PHE A 177 15.77 -9.06 -9.29
N SER A 178 15.89 -9.63 -8.10
CA SER A 178 15.40 -10.98 -7.83
C SER A 178 13.87 -11.09 -7.73
N ARG A 179 13.12 -9.99 -7.90
CA ARG A 179 11.66 -10.02 -7.89
C ARG A 179 11.06 -10.42 -9.23
N VAL A 180 11.76 -10.25 -10.33
CA VAL A 180 11.25 -10.69 -11.63
C VAL A 180 11.59 -12.15 -11.89
N ARG A 181 10.69 -12.85 -12.57
CA ARG A 181 10.89 -14.25 -12.97
C ARG A 181 11.86 -14.37 -14.15
N HIS A 182 11.86 -13.37 -15.03
CA HIS A 182 12.69 -13.36 -16.23
C HIS A 182 13.28 -11.95 -16.44
N PRO A 183 14.55 -11.83 -16.85
CA PRO A 183 15.22 -10.52 -17.04
C PRO A 183 14.49 -9.58 -18.00
N SER A 184 13.78 -10.11 -19.00
CA SER A 184 12.99 -9.29 -19.95
C SER A 184 11.84 -8.53 -19.28
N GLY A 185 11.40 -8.96 -18.09
CA GLY A 185 10.39 -8.28 -17.28
C GLY A 185 10.92 -7.09 -16.46
N LEU A 186 12.23 -6.89 -16.41
CA LEU A 186 12.87 -5.84 -15.63
C LEU A 186 13.00 -4.55 -16.46
N ARG A 187 12.66 -3.43 -15.85
CA ARG A 187 12.86 -2.09 -16.40
C ARG A 187 13.44 -1.19 -15.32
N PHE A 188 14.28 -0.21 -15.76
CA PHE A 188 14.83 0.79 -14.90
C PHE A 188 14.30 2.15 -15.30
N VAL A 189 13.99 2.96 -14.31
CA VAL A 189 13.70 4.37 -14.45
C VAL A 189 14.69 5.11 -13.57
N LEU A 190 15.76 5.56 -14.19
CA LEU A 190 16.80 6.37 -13.56
C LEU A 190 16.48 7.84 -13.85
N MET A 191 16.67 8.68 -12.86
CA MET A 191 16.66 10.13 -13.08
C MET A 191 18.12 10.59 -13.28
N PRO A 192 18.38 11.48 -14.25
CA PRO A 192 19.70 12.08 -14.37
C PRO A 192 20.07 12.76 -13.05
N ASN A 193 21.31 12.64 -12.65
CA ASN A 193 21.84 13.41 -11.52
C ASN A 193 21.91 14.90 -11.91
N ASP A 194 22.20 15.78 -10.93
CA ASP A 194 22.31 17.23 -11.15
C ASP A 194 23.39 17.61 -12.20
N ALA A 195 24.29 16.68 -12.54
CA ALA A 195 25.28 16.79 -13.59
C ALA A 195 24.82 16.22 -14.96
N GLY A 196 23.58 15.74 -15.07
CA GLY A 196 23.03 15.17 -16.30
C GLY A 196 23.53 13.76 -16.66
N HIS A 197 24.25 13.08 -15.75
CA HIS A 197 24.71 11.71 -15.92
C HIS A 197 23.77 10.72 -15.21
N PHE A 198 23.61 9.52 -15.80
CA PHE A 198 22.85 8.39 -15.25
C PHE A 198 23.71 7.51 -14.35
#